data_044a7378cfc8555a8755c26b281c0f0b
#
_entry.id   044a7378cfc8555a8755c26b281c0f0b
#
_cell.length_a   1.000
_cell.length_b   1.000
_cell.length_c   1.000
_cell.angle_alpha   90.00
_cell.angle_beta   90.00
_cell.angle_gamma   90.00
#
_symmetry.space_group_name_H-M   'P 1'
#
loop_
_entity.id
_entity.type
_entity.pdbx_description
1 polymer ?
#
loop_
_entity_poly.entity_id
_entity_poly.type
_entity_poly.pdbx_seq_one_letter_code
_entity_poly.pdbx_strand_id
1 'polypeptide(L)'
;MVLDLGGSGIFGVEFFIDKKGEVIFSELSPRPHDTGMVTMFTQNFSQFDIHARVLLGMPLPEIKINQPGASHVILAEENASGDYIIEGLEEALEDKNVDYRIFGKPFLKSYRRMGVVLAPSLEQAKKAAKTIFVKAK
;
A
#
# COMPACT_ATOMS: atom_id res chain seq x y z
N MET A 1 10.62 7.02 -21.44
CA MET A 1 10.26 5.68 -20.95
C MET A 1 8.76 5.42 -21.00
N VAL A 2 7.89 6.03 -20.15
CA VAL A 2 6.44 5.71 -20.17
C VAL A 2 5.79 6.07 -21.51
N LEU A 3 6.12 7.21 -22.08
CA LEU A 3 5.62 7.64 -23.40
C LEU A 3 6.02 6.67 -24.53
N ASP A 4 7.18 6.06 -24.43
CA ASP A 4 7.70 5.13 -25.44
C ASP A 4 6.95 3.79 -25.44
N LEU A 5 6.26 3.47 -24.32
CA LEU A 5 5.40 2.29 -24.22
C LEU A 5 4.05 2.46 -24.93
N GLY A 6 3.73 3.66 -25.39
CA GLY A 6 2.51 3.96 -26.15
C GLY A 6 1.20 3.80 -25.37
N GLY A 7 1.25 3.69 -24.04
CA GLY A 7 0.11 3.49 -23.16
C GLY A 7 -0.25 4.73 -22.36
N SER A 8 -1.51 4.77 -21.88
CA SER A 8 -1.98 5.74 -20.88
C SER A 8 -2.44 4.99 -19.64
N GLY A 9 -2.08 5.48 -18.45
CA GLY A 9 -2.43 4.79 -17.23
C GLY A 9 -1.73 5.33 -16.00
N ILE A 10 -1.84 4.57 -14.91
CA ILE A 10 -1.01 4.74 -13.73
C ILE A 10 0.20 3.83 -13.85
N PHE A 11 1.35 4.38 -13.51
CA PHE A 11 2.62 3.66 -13.48
C PHE A 11 3.29 3.83 -12.12
N GLY A 12 3.63 2.71 -11.47
CA GLY A 12 4.57 2.70 -10.36
C GLY A 12 5.99 2.66 -10.91
N VAL A 13 6.81 3.64 -10.57
CA VAL A 13 8.22 3.68 -10.98
C VAL A 13 9.09 3.67 -9.75
N GLU A 14 9.96 2.66 -9.63
CA GLU A 14 10.89 2.53 -8.52
C GLU A 14 12.31 2.87 -8.94
N PHE A 15 13.00 3.55 -8.04
CA PHE A 15 14.39 3.94 -8.20
C PHE A 15 15.19 3.63 -6.94
N PHE A 16 16.47 3.31 -7.12
CA PHE A 16 17.46 3.37 -6.05
C PHE A 16 18.17 4.70 -6.11
N ILE A 17 18.57 5.20 -4.95
CA ILE A 17 19.48 6.35 -4.83
C ILE A 17 20.75 5.83 -4.18
N ASP A 18 21.87 5.91 -4.89
CA ASP A 18 23.16 5.45 -4.38
C ASP A 18 23.74 6.42 -3.34
N LYS A 19 24.90 6.04 -2.75
CA LYS A 19 25.58 6.88 -1.75
C LYS A 19 26.12 8.21 -2.32
N LYS A 20 26.18 8.35 -3.65
CA LYS A 20 26.61 9.58 -4.33
C LYS A 20 25.43 10.45 -4.73
N GLY A 21 24.17 9.98 -4.49
CA GLY A 21 22.95 10.67 -4.89
C GLY A 21 22.54 10.38 -6.34
N GLU A 22 23.15 9.41 -7.02
CA GLU A 22 22.76 9.03 -8.37
C GLU A 22 21.48 8.19 -8.32
N VAL A 23 20.56 8.47 -9.25
CA VAL A 23 19.29 7.79 -9.38
C VAL A 23 19.41 6.62 -10.35
N ILE A 24 19.16 5.41 -9.84
CA ILE A 24 19.23 4.17 -10.61
C ILE A 24 17.83 3.62 -10.76
N PHE A 25 17.39 3.38 -12.00
CA PHE A 25 16.10 2.76 -12.27
C PHE A 25 16.07 1.32 -11.76
N SER A 26 14.96 0.93 -11.12
CA SER A 26 14.72 -0.41 -10.59
C SER A 26 13.58 -1.12 -11.33
N GLU A 27 12.36 -0.60 -11.22
CA GLU A 27 11.16 -1.27 -11.76
C GLU A 27 10.18 -0.25 -12.35
N LEU A 28 9.47 -0.67 -13.40
CA LEU A 28 8.29 0.00 -13.93
C LEU A 28 7.10 -0.97 -13.93
N SER A 29 6.06 -0.62 -13.20
CA SER A 29 4.81 -1.39 -13.12
C SER A 29 3.65 -0.57 -13.71
N PRO A 30 3.01 -1.00 -14.83
CA PRO A 30 1.89 -0.27 -15.45
C PRO A 30 0.57 -0.55 -14.70
N ARG A 31 0.53 -0.30 -13.40
CA ARG A 31 -0.57 -0.55 -12.47
C ARG A 31 -0.36 0.20 -11.15
N PRO A 32 -1.40 0.28 -10.29
CA PRO A 32 -1.20 0.64 -8.89
C PRO A 32 -0.12 -0.24 -8.24
N HIS A 33 0.73 0.36 -7.43
CA HIS A 33 1.89 -0.28 -6.83
C HIS A 33 1.87 -0.18 -5.30
N ASP A 34 2.59 -1.09 -4.62
CA ASP A 34 2.65 -1.13 -3.16
C ASP A 34 3.18 0.18 -2.56
N THR A 35 4.16 0.81 -3.21
CA THR A 35 4.71 2.11 -2.79
C THR A 35 3.67 3.22 -2.79
N GLY A 36 2.60 3.08 -3.61
CA GLY A 36 1.48 4.00 -3.67
C GLY A 36 0.38 3.75 -2.63
N MET A 37 0.48 2.71 -1.78
CA MET A 37 -0.53 2.43 -0.75
C MET A 37 -0.74 3.61 0.21
N VAL A 38 0.31 4.35 0.50
CA VAL A 38 0.28 5.53 1.37
C VAL A 38 -0.66 6.63 0.85
N THR A 39 -0.94 6.67 -0.45
CA THR A 39 -1.85 7.64 -1.06
C THR A 39 -3.27 7.57 -0.51
N MET A 40 -3.70 6.39 -0.01
CA MET A 40 -5.01 6.22 0.64
C MET A 40 -5.14 7.02 1.96
N PHE A 41 -4.02 7.45 2.51
CA PHE A 41 -3.97 8.21 3.76
C PHE A 41 -3.55 9.67 3.56
N THR A 42 -2.64 9.90 2.63
CA THR A 42 -1.98 11.21 2.47
C THR A 42 -2.64 12.12 1.46
N GLN A 43 -3.48 11.60 0.56
CA GLN A 43 -4.01 12.36 -0.56
C GLN A 43 -5.54 12.39 -0.57
N ASN A 44 -6.10 13.37 -1.27
CA ASN A 44 -7.55 13.47 -1.51
C ASN A 44 -8.07 12.41 -2.47
N PHE A 45 -7.22 11.87 -3.36
CA PHE A 45 -7.49 10.72 -4.23
C PHE A 45 -6.35 9.74 -4.16
N SER A 46 -6.64 8.50 -3.84
CA SER A 46 -5.65 7.44 -3.83
C SER A 46 -5.23 7.03 -5.25
N GLN A 47 -4.13 6.28 -5.34
CA GLN A 47 -3.73 5.66 -6.62
C GLN A 47 -4.85 4.81 -7.24
N PHE A 48 -5.70 4.20 -6.43
CA PHE A 48 -6.81 3.38 -6.90
C PHE A 48 -7.96 4.23 -7.47
N ASP A 49 -8.27 5.36 -6.85
CA ASP A 49 -9.28 6.30 -7.36
C ASP A 49 -8.85 6.87 -8.72
N ILE A 50 -7.57 7.23 -8.84
CA ILE A 50 -7.02 7.72 -10.10
C ILE A 50 -6.99 6.60 -11.15
N HIS A 51 -6.59 5.38 -10.77
CA HIS A 51 -6.59 4.24 -11.68
C HIS A 51 -7.99 3.94 -12.23
N ALA A 52 -8.99 3.92 -11.37
CA ALA A 52 -10.39 3.73 -11.78
C ALA A 52 -10.85 4.81 -12.78
N ARG A 53 -10.52 6.08 -12.54
CA ARG A 53 -10.84 7.19 -13.45
C ARG A 53 -10.18 7.02 -14.81
N VAL A 54 -8.90 6.63 -14.83
CA VAL A 54 -8.18 6.39 -16.08
C VAL A 54 -8.82 5.26 -16.88
N LEU A 55 -9.17 4.15 -16.23
CA LEU A 55 -9.83 3.01 -16.90
C LEU A 55 -11.20 3.37 -17.48
N LEU A 56 -11.93 4.27 -16.81
CA LEU A 56 -13.25 4.72 -17.23
C LEU A 56 -13.21 5.93 -18.18
N GLY A 57 -12.03 6.41 -18.56
CA GLY A 57 -11.87 7.60 -19.39
C GLY A 57 -12.40 8.89 -18.74
N MET A 58 -12.45 8.94 -17.40
CA MET A 58 -12.94 10.10 -16.65
C MET A 58 -11.86 11.18 -16.53
N PRO A 59 -12.23 12.45 -16.41
CA PRO A 59 -11.28 13.53 -16.13
C PRO A 59 -10.51 13.27 -14.84
N LEU A 60 -9.22 13.57 -14.86
CA LEU A 60 -8.38 13.47 -13.67
C LEU A 60 -8.59 14.70 -12.78
N PRO A 61 -8.76 14.51 -11.46
CA PRO A 61 -8.91 15.61 -10.52
C PRO A 61 -7.55 16.24 -10.19
N GLU A 62 -7.59 17.39 -9.55
CA GLU A 62 -6.41 17.93 -8.88
C GLU A 62 -6.04 17.04 -7.69
N ILE A 63 -4.81 16.54 -7.67
CA ILE A 63 -4.27 15.72 -6.59
C ILE A 63 -3.61 16.63 -5.55
N LYS A 64 -4.07 16.53 -4.30
CA LYS A 64 -3.56 17.32 -3.17
C LYS A 64 -3.07 16.40 -2.08
N ILE A 65 -1.94 16.75 -1.48
CA ILE A 65 -1.45 16.11 -0.26
C ILE A 65 -2.15 16.79 0.91
N ASN A 66 -2.96 16.05 1.66
CA ASN A 66 -3.72 16.55 2.79
C ASN A 66 -2.89 16.51 4.08
N GLN A 67 -2.01 15.50 4.21
CA GLN A 67 -1.21 15.28 5.42
C GLN A 67 0.00 14.39 5.12
N PRO A 68 1.05 14.42 5.93
CA PRO A 68 2.12 13.43 5.88
C PRO A 68 1.60 12.06 6.30
N GLY A 69 2.28 11.00 5.87
CA GLY A 69 1.92 9.65 6.28
C GLY A 69 2.92 8.60 5.85
N ALA A 70 2.73 7.42 6.40
CA ALA A 70 3.50 6.23 6.11
C ALA A 70 2.58 5.01 6.02
N SER A 71 3.04 3.98 5.33
CA SER A 71 2.40 2.68 5.29
C SER A 71 3.34 1.58 5.79
N HIS A 72 2.79 0.58 6.45
CA HIS A 72 3.53 -0.63 6.84
C HIS A 72 2.71 -1.87 6.54
N VAL A 73 3.35 -2.88 5.96
CA VAL A 73 2.69 -4.09 5.51
C VAL A 73 2.28 -4.99 6.68
N ILE A 74 1.13 -5.67 6.55
CA ILE A 74 0.71 -6.78 7.40
C ILE A 74 1.03 -8.07 6.64
N LEU A 75 1.88 -8.91 7.20
CA LEU A 75 2.34 -10.15 6.59
C LEU A 75 1.69 -11.37 7.24
N ALA A 76 1.45 -12.42 6.45
CA ALA A 76 1.20 -13.74 6.99
C ALA A 76 2.51 -14.36 7.50
N GLU A 77 2.49 -14.97 8.68
CA GLU A 77 3.65 -15.62 9.29
C GLU A 77 3.74 -17.09 8.93
N GLU A 78 2.63 -17.70 8.50
CA GLU A 78 2.52 -19.13 8.22
C GLU A 78 1.88 -19.44 6.87
N ASN A 79 1.92 -20.72 6.49
CA ASN A 79 1.22 -21.24 5.31
C ASN A 79 -0.03 -21.99 5.75
N ALA A 80 -1.18 -21.65 5.18
CA ALA A 80 -2.43 -22.37 5.36
C ALA A 80 -3.30 -22.27 4.10
N SER A 81 -3.96 -23.37 3.75
CA SER A 81 -4.85 -23.46 2.58
C SER A 81 -6.32 -23.26 2.93
N GLY A 82 -6.65 -23.14 4.21
CA GLY A 82 -8.02 -22.93 4.70
C GLY A 82 -8.32 -21.48 5.07
N ASP A 83 -9.40 -21.31 5.81
CA ASP A 83 -9.80 -20.03 6.37
C ASP A 83 -8.73 -19.49 7.33
N TYR A 84 -8.68 -18.18 7.46
CA TYR A 84 -7.80 -17.49 8.39
C TYR A 84 -8.57 -16.44 9.17
N ILE A 85 -8.00 -16.05 10.29
CA ILE A 85 -8.49 -14.96 11.13
C ILE A 85 -7.44 -13.86 11.21
N ILE A 86 -7.90 -12.66 11.45
CA ILE A 86 -7.06 -11.50 11.71
C ILE A 86 -7.40 -10.98 13.09
N GLU A 87 -6.42 -10.98 13.97
CA GLU A 87 -6.54 -10.53 15.37
C GLU A 87 -5.81 -9.19 15.55
N GLY A 88 -6.15 -8.48 16.62
CA GLY A 88 -5.47 -7.24 17.03
C GLY A 88 -5.84 -5.99 16.24
N LEU A 89 -6.83 -6.05 15.37
CA LEU A 89 -7.29 -4.88 14.61
C LEU A 89 -7.86 -3.79 15.52
N GLU A 90 -8.60 -4.17 16.56
CA GLU A 90 -9.18 -3.22 17.53
C GLU A 90 -8.09 -2.50 18.29
N GLU A 91 -7.08 -3.24 18.77
CA GLU A 91 -5.92 -2.69 19.46
C GLU A 91 -5.12 -1.72 18.55
N ALA A 92 -4.93 -2.08 17.29
CA ALA A 92 -4.26 -1.21 16.32
C ALA A 92 -4.99 0.13 16.14
N LEU A 93 -6.33 0.15 16.25
CA LEU A 93 -7.18 1.33 16.11
C LEU A 93 -7.38 2.13 17.40
N GLU A 94 -6.79 1.75 18.53
CA GLU A 94 -6.76 2.59 19.74
C GLU A 94 -6.08 3.93 19.48
N ASP A 95 -5.05 3.95 18.60
CA ASP A 95 -4.53 5.20 18.03
C ASP A 95 -5.48 5.66 16.90
N LYS A 96 -6.29 6.68 17.19
CA LYS A 96 -7.29 7.24 16.28
C LYS A 96 -6.71 7.80 14.97
N ASN A 97 -5.39 7.94 14.87
CA ASN A 97 -4.70 8.39 13.67
C ASN A 97 -4.23 7.23 12.79
N VAL A 98 -4.47 6.00 13.21
CA VAL A 98 -4.12 4.80 12.46
C VAL A 98 -5.33 4.29 11.69
N ASP A 99 -5.10 3.81 10.48
CA ASP A 99 -6.08 3.11 9.65
C ASP A 99 -5.44 1.87 9.03
N TYR A 100 -6.24 0.94 8.51
CA TYR A 100 -5.72 -0.26 7.85
C TYR A 100 -6.56 -0.65 6.63
N ARG A 101 -5.96 -1.45 5.75
CA ARG A 101 -6.67 -2.13 4.65
C ARG A 101 -6.28 -3.59 4.62
N ILE A 102 -7.28 -4.47 4.59
CA ILE A 102 -7.10 -5.90 4.42
C ILE A 102 -7.33 -6.27 2.95
N PHE A 103 -6.44 -7.08 2.40
CA PHE A 103 -6.43 -7.37 0.96
C PHE A 103 -7.34 -8.53 0.54
N GLY A 104 -8.02 -9.21 1.47
CA GLY A 104 -8.96 -10.30 1.18
C GLY A 104 -8.31 -11.47 0.42
N LYS A 105 -7.07 -11.83 0.73
CA LYS A 105 -6.38 -12.95 0.09
C LYS A 105 -7.06 -14.27 0.43
N PRO A 106 -7.18 -15.23 -0.51
CA PRO A 106 -7.97 -16.46 -0.30
C PRO A 106 -7.30 -17.51 0.60
N PHE A 107 -6.01 -17.38 0.89
CA PHE A 107 -5.24 -18.30 1.74
C PHE A 107 -3.96 -17.64 2.25
N LEU A 108 -3.36 -18.24 3.29
CA LEU A 108 -2.08 -17.80 3.84
C LEU A 108 -0.90 -18.42 3.08
N LYS A 109 0.11 -17.60 2.89
CA LYS A 109 1.44 -18.03 2.47
C LYS A 109 2.44 -17.19 3.26
N SER A 110 3.45 -17.82 3.85
CA SER A 110 4.48 -17.10 4.61
C SER A 110 5.03 -15.91 3.83
N TYR A 111 5.14 -14.79 4.50
CA TYR A 111 5.51 -13.48 3.95
C TYR A 111 4.53 -12.90 2.90
N ARG A 112 3.36 -13.52 2.71
CA ARG A 112 2.35 -12.93 1.84
C ARG A 112 1.79 -11.66 2.49
N ARG A 113 1.70 -10.59 1.70
CA ARG A 113 1.08 -9.33 2.12
C ARG A 113 -0.43 -9.53 2.24
N MET A 114 -0.94 -9.42 3.45
CA MET A 114 -2.35 -9.62 3.80
C MET A 114 -3.10 -8.30 3.98
N GLY A 115 -2.38 -7.24 4.22
CA GLY A 115 -2.92 -5.91 4.42
C GLY A 115 -1.84 -4.85 4.57
N VAL A 116 -2.27 -3.65 4.88
CA VAL A 116 -1.41 -2.50 5.13
C VAL A 116 -1.99 -1.66 6.27
N VAL A 117 -1.13 -1.19 7.15
CA VAL A 117 -1.41 -0.14 8.13
C VAL A 117 -0.98 1.20 7.55
N LEU A 118 -1.80 2.21 7.78
CA LEU A 118 -1.62 3.59 7.34
C LEU A 118 -1.60 4.49 8.58
N ALA A 119 -0.62 5.37 8.70
CA ALA A 119 -0.46 6.23 9.87
C ALA A 119 0.28 7.53 9.51
N PRO A 120 0.26 8.56 10.38
CA PRO A 120 0.98 9.82 10.17
C PRO A 120 2.49 9.65 10.07
N SER A 121 3.05 8.62 10.71
CA SER A 121 4.49 8.32 10.71
C SER A 121 4.78 6.83 10.56
N LEU A 122 5.99 6.52 10.10
CA LEU A 122 6.45 5.14 9.97
C LEU A 122 6.53 4.42 11.33
N GLU A 123 6.86 5.14 12.39
CA GLU A 123 6.91 4.58 13.73
C GLU A 123 5.52 4.12 14.20
N GLN A 124 4.50 4.97 14.04
CA GLN A 124 3.11 4.63 14.36
C GLN A 124 2.61 3.47 13.50
N ALA A 125 2.86 3.49 12.19
CA ALA A 125 2.46 2.41 11.30
C ALA A 125 3.09 1.06 11.72
N LYS A 126 4.38 1.05 12.05
CA LYS A 126 5.09 -0.14 12.55
C LYS A 126 4.57 -0.62 13.90
N LYS A 127 4.28 0.31 14.82
CA LYS A 127 3.74 -0.02 16.15
C LYS A 127 2.39 -0.71 16.01
N ALA A 128 1.47 -0.12 15.27
CA ALA A 128 0.15 -0.68 15.04
C ALA A 128 0.20 -2.01 14.26
N ALA A 129 1.07 -2.14 13.25
CA ALA A 129 1.21 -3.41 12.52
C ALA A 129 1.69 -4.57 13.38
N LYS A 130 2.42 -4.31 14.48
CA LYS A 130 2.89 -5.35 15.42
C LYS A 130 1.78 -5.95 16.29
N THR A 131 0.64 -5.27 16.45
CA THR A 131 -0.52 -5.82 17.17
C THR A 131 -1.39 -6.70 16.30
N ILE A 132 -1.23 -6.63 14.96
CA ILE A 132 -2.07 -7.34 14.01
C ILE A 132 -1.43 -8.67 13.62
N PHE A 133 -2.13 -9.77 13.88
CA PHE A 133 -1.70 -11.12 13.58
C PHE A 133 -2.65 -11.78 12.59
N VAL A 134 -2.07 -12.47 11.62
CA VAL A 134 -2.82 -13.23 10.61
C VAL A 134 -2.50 -14.72 10.78
N LYS A 135 -3.49 -15.50 11.22
CA LYS A 135 -3.33 -16.89 11.63
C LYS A 135 -4.32 -17.80 10.91
N ALA A 136 -3.94 -19.06 10.71
CA ALA A 136 -4.89 -20.09 10.32
C ALA A 136 -6.01 -20.23 11.36
N LYS A 137 -7.19 -20.56 10.86
CA LYS A 137 -8.37 -20.80 11.72
C LYS A 137 -8.39 -22.21 12.23
#